data_134dd1b7196085abe8c7de28419f5f2e
#
_entry.id   134dd1b7196085abe8c7de28419f5f2e
#
_cell.length_a   1.000
_cell.length_b   1.000
_cell.length_c   1.000
_cell.angle_alpha   90.00
_cell.angle_beta   90.00
_cell.angle_gamma   90.00
#
_symmetry.space_group_name_H-M   'P 1'
#
loop_
_entity.id
_entity.type
_entity.pdbx_description
1 polymer ?
#
loop_
_entity_poly.entity_id
_entity_poly.type
_entity_poly.pdbx_seq_one_letter_code
_entity_poly.pdbx_strand_id
1 'polypeptide(L)'
;MNGSGAIGSSIIQGLNDKSVNLIITSSTGDDVHGRKTMHWKYSGSDSVESLFESIKNEYSQLDSVVNCLGSIFLKPAHLTSEKDFDEVLDINLRSSFLILKNSIPMMRKNGGNLLFFSSAASSIGMSNHEAISAAKGGIEAMVRSAAATYAKNNIKVNAIAPGLVDSNLSKNIVSNEAALNVSKKMHSVGRIGTPDDISKFAIPLIVDNSSWVTGSIINIDGGLSTTKIAS
;
A
#
# COMPACT_ATOMS: atom_id res chain seq x y z
N MET A 1 3.25 5.73 5.93
CA MET A 1 1.92 6.26 6.27
C MET A 1 0.98 5.11 6.62
N ASN A 2 0.21 5.26 7.69
CA ASN A 2 -0.53 4.19 8.37
C ASN A 2 0.36 3.02 8.83
N GLY A 3 1.38 3.33 9.60
CA GLY A 3 2.32 2.35 10.15
C GLY A 3 1.70 1.39 11.17
N SER A 4 0.54 1.74 11.77
CA SER A 4 -0.20 0.88 12.71
C SER A 4 -1.00 -0.25 12.04
N GLY A 5 -1.19 -0.22 10.71
CA GLY A 5 -1.78 -1.34 9.97
C GLY A 5 -0.83 -2.55 9.94
N ALA A 6 -1.37 -3.77 9.76
CA ALA A 6 -0.61 -5.01 9.86
C ALA A 6 0.63 -5.04 8.95
N ILE A 7 0.50 -4.67 7.67
CA ILE A 7 1.64 -4.63 6.73
C ILE A 7 2.62 -3.51 7.13
N GLY A 8 2.13 -2.31 7.43
CA GLY A 8 2.97 -1.20 7.89
C GLY A 8 3.77 -1.54 9.14
N SER A 9 3.12 -2.15 10.12
CA SER A 9 3.74 -2.64 11.36
C SER A 9 4.83 -3.68 11.09
N SER A 10 4.59 -4.64 10.19
CA SER A 10 5.58 -5.65 9.82
C SER A 10 6.78 -5.04 9.07
N ILE A 11 6.56 -4.04 8.20
CA ILE A 11 7.65 -3.30 7.55
C ILE A 11 8.51 -2.56 8.60
N ILE A 12 7.88 -1.87 9.55
CA ILE A 12 8.57 -1.15 10.63
C ILE A 12 9.42 -2.12 11.46
N GLN A 13 8.87 -3.27 11.83
CA GLN A 13 9.58 -4.31 12.56
C GLN A 13 10.80 -4.81 11.79
N GLY A 14 10.66 -5.09 10.50
CA GLY A 14 11.77 -5.56 9.66
C GLY A 14 12.83 -4.49 9.35
N LEU A 15 12.58 -3.22 9.70
CA LEU A 15 13.54 -2.12 9.60
C LEU A 15 14.25 -1.82 10.93
N ASN A 16 13.91 -2.49 12.03
CA ASN A 16 14.47 -2.20 13.36
C ASN A 16 15.99 -2.36 13.43
N ASP A 17 16.55 -3.35 12.73
CA ASP A 17 17.98 -3.63 12.72
C ASP A 17 18.74 -2.82 11.65
N LYS A 18 18.07 -1.93 10.93
CA LYS A 18 18.66 -1.12 9.89
C LYS A 18 18.89 0.32 10.38
N SER A 19 20.00 0.92 9.98
CA SER A 19 20.34 2.32 10.31
C SER A 19 19.48 3.27 9.45
N VAL A 20 18.16 3.30 9.71
CA VAL A 20 17.22 4.17 9.01
C VAL A 20 16.45 5.04 10.00
N ASN A 21 16.25 6.30 9.65
CA ASN A 21 15.37 7.21 10.36
C ASN A 21 13.94 6.99 9.87
N LEU A 22 13.04 6.59 10.75
CA LEU A 22 11.66 6.30 10.41
C LEU A 22 10.73 7.42 10.90
N ILE A 23 9.96 7.98 9.98
CA ILE A 23 8.80 8.81 10.29
C ILE A 23 7.58 7.92 10.14
N ILE A 24 6.96 7.58 11.26
CA ILE A 24 5.81 6.69 11.31
C ILE A 24 4.56 7.53 11.57
N THR A 25 3.50 7.31 10.82
CA THR A 25 2.21 7.93 11.07
C THR A 25 1.20 6.90 11.55
N SER A 26 0.36 7.26 12.49
CA SER A 26 -0.73 6.44 13.03
C SER A 26 -1.99 7.27 13.21
N SER A 27 -3.15 6.68 12.90
CA SER A 27 -4.45 7.34 13.11
C SER A 27 -4.88 7.39 14.58
N THR A 28 -4.26 6.59 15.44
CA THR A 28 -4.48 6.58 16.89
C THR A 28 -3.42 7.37 17.64
N GLY A 29 -2.25 7.57 17.05
CA GLY A 29 -1.09 8.18 17.70
C GLY A 29 -0.31 7.22 18.61
N ASP A 30 -0.74 5.95 18.71
CA ASP A 30 -0.06 4.95 19.51
C ASP A 30 1.31 4.60 18.93
N ASP A 31 2.26 4.33 19.80
CA ASP A 31 3.59 3.85 19.41
C ASP A 31 3.51 2.51 18.68
N VAL A 32 4.37 2.33 17.67
CA VAL A 32 4.48 1.09 16.91
C VAL A 32 5.86 0.46 17.16
N HIS A 33 5.89 -0.72 17.73
CA HIS A 33 7.13 -1.43 18.11
C HIS A 33 8.11 -0.56 18.94
N GLY A 34 7.57 0.23 19.90
CA GLY A 34 8.36 1.12 20.77
C GLY A 34 8.87 2.39 20.05
N ARG A 35 8.47 2.64 18.82
CA ARG A 35 8.81 3.84 18.06
C ARG A 35 7.67 4.84 18.13
N LYS A 36 8.00 6.10 18.42
CA LYS A 36 7.04 7.20 18.41
C LYS A 36 6.42 7.36 17.03
N THR A 37 5.13 7.68 17.02
CA THR A 37 4.37 7.97 15.79
C THR A 37 3.94 9.43 15.78
N MET A 38 3.79 9.98 14.56
CA MET A 38 3.04 11.20 14.36
C MET A 38 1.55 10.83 14.28
N HIS A 39 0.73 11.42 15.13
CA HIS A 39 -0.72 11.28 15.00
C HIS A 39 -1.17 11.93 13.69
N TRP A 40 -1.69 11.10 12.79
CA TRP A 40 -2.20 11.56 11.52
C TRP A 40 -3.30 10.63 10.99
N LYS A 41 -4.44 11.23 10.67
CA LYS A 41 -5.58 10.55 10.07
C LYS A 41 -5.89 11.21 8.74
N TYR A 42 -5.97 10.41 7.68
CA TYR A 42 -6.39 10.89 6.37
C TYR A 42 -7.82 11.44 6.41
N SER A 43 -7.99 12.65 5.92
CA SER A 43 -9.28 13.34 5.77
C SER A 43 -9.29 14.28 4.57
N GLY A 44 -8.66 13.86 3.46
CA GLY A 44 -8.56 14.62 2.23
C GLY A 44 -7.23 15.37 2.06
N SER A 45 -7.22 16.31 1.12
CA SER A 45 -6.02 17.04 0.67
C SER A 45 -5.30 17.76 1.80
N ASP A 46 -6.06 18.55 2.58
CA ASP A 46 -5.49 19.40 3.63
C ASP A 46 -4.75 18.59 4.69
N SER A 47 -5.25 17.39 5.02
CA SER A 47 -4.59 16.51 5.97
C SER A 47 -3.25 15.99 5.46
N VAL A 48 -3.13 15.73 4.15
CA VAL A 48 -1.87 15.29 3.53
C VAL A 48 -0.89 16.47 3.46
N GLU A 49 -1.35 17.65 3.05
CA GLU A 49 -0.53 18.86 2.97
C GLU A 49 0.03 19.22 4.35
N SER A 50 -0.79 19.27 5.39
CA SER A 50 -0.36 19.52 6.76
C SER A 50 0.66 18.51 7.29
N LEU A 51 0.50 17.21 6.94
CA LEU A 51 1.48 16.19 7.28
C LEU A 51 2.84 16.48 6.64
N PHE A 52 2.86 16.76 5.34
CA PHE A 52 4.12 17.02 4.64
C PHE A 52 4.75 18.34 5.04
N GLU A 53 3.99 19.36 5.42
CA GLU A 53 4.52 20.58 6.02
C GLU A 53 5.20 20.28 7.36
N SER A 54 4.57 19.50 8.23
CA SER A 54 5.18 19.08 9.50
C SER A 54 6.49 18.30 9.27
N ILE A 55 6.52 17.39 8.29
CA ILE A 55 7.74 16.66 7.94
C ILE A 55 8.83 17.60 7.39
N LYS A 56 8.49 18.55 6.52
CA LYS A 56 9.44 19.52 5.97
C LYS A 56 10.08 20.43 7.03
N ASN A 57 9.38 20.71 8.12
CA ASN A 57 9.93 21.52 9.20
C ASN A 57 11.04 20.80 9.97
N GLU A 58 11.08 19.47 9.94
CA GLU A 58 12.06 18.67 10.66
C GLU A 58 13.11 18.04 9.72
N TYR A 59 12.71 17.76 8.48
CA TYR A 59 13.53 17.01 7.52
C TYR A 59 13.62 17.72 6.17
N SER A 60 14.81 17.91 5.69
CA SER A 60 15.07 18.57 4.40
C SER A 60 14.79 17.68 3.19
N GLN A 61 14.75 16.35 3.38
CA GLN A 61 14.53 15.35 2.33
C GLN A 61 13.86 14.09 2.84
N LEU A 62 13.31 13.31 1.92
CA LEU A 62 12.85 11.95 2.14
C LEU A 62 13.54 11.02 1.14
N ASP A 63 14.11 9.91 1.63
CA ASP A 63 14.73 8.89 0.79
C ASP A 63 13.72 7.84 0.34
N SER A 64 12.69 7.59 1.16
CA SER A 64 11.63 6.64 0.81
C SER A 64 10.29 7.01 1.43
N VAL A 65 9.21 6.72 0.71
CA VAL A 65 7.84 6.86 1.22
C VAL A 65 7.06 5.58 0.94
N VAL A 66 6.44 5.03 1.98
CA VAL A 66 5.57 3.84 1.89
C VAL A 66 4.14 4.23 2.22
N ASN A 67 3.22 4.05 1.30
CA ASN A 67 1.81 4.31 1.53
C ASN A 67 1.04 3.02 1.84
N CYS A 68 0.75 2.78 3.11
CA CYS A 68 -0.06 1.64 3.57
C CYS A 68 -1.54 2.01 3.83
N LEU A 69 -1.99 3.19 3.39
CA LEU A 69 -3.42 3.55 3.45
C LEU A 69 -4.22 2.69 2.49
N GLY A 70 -5.41 2.29 2.92
CA GLY A 70 -6.35 1.58 2.09
C GLY A 70 -7.54 1.07 2.87
N SER A 71 -8.55 0.66 2.13
CA SER A 71 -9.76 0.00 2.65
C SER A 71 -10.08 -1.24 1.83
N ILE A 72 -10.92 -2.10 2.37
CA ILE A 72 -11.57 -3.19 1.62
C ILE A 72 -13.05 -2.83 1.50
N PHE A 73 -13.58 -2.96 0.29
CA PHE A 73 -14.99 -2.76 0.00
C PHE A 73 -15.45 -3.82 -1.00
N LEU A 74 -16.36 -4.69 -0.56
CA LEU A 74 -16.85 -5.84 -1.32
C LEU A 74 -18.37 -5.75 -1.46
N LYS A 75 -18.81 -5.26 -2.61
CA LYS A 75 -20.23 -5.08 -2.90
C LYS A 75 -20.42 -5.01 -4.42
N PRO A 76 -21.44 -5.68 -4.99
CA PRO A 76 -21.68 -5.61 -6.42
C PRO A 76 -22.08 -4.17 -6.84
N ALA A 77 -21.71 -3.77 -8.06
CA ALA A 77 -21.86 -2.40 -8.54
C ALA A 77 -23.29 -1.87 -8.41
N HIS A 78 -24.31 -2.67 -8.76
CA HIS A 78 -25.71 -2.25 -8.70
C HIS A 78 -26.25 -2.00 -7.27
N LEU A 79 -25.53 -2.45 -6.23
CA LEU A 79 -25.86 -2.20 -4.82
C LEU A 79 -24.93 -1.16 -4.21
N THR A 80 -23.86 -0.75 -4.90
CA THR A 80 -22.90 0.25 -4.44
C THR A 80 -23.45 1.65 -4.70
N SER A 81 -23.59 2.48 -3.66
CA SER A 81 -23.99 3.86 -3.83
C SER A 81 -22.84 4.69 -4.42
N GLU A 82 -23.15 5.82 -5.06
CA GLU A 82 -22.14 6.77 -5.54
C GLU A 82 -21.24 7.23 -4.37
N LYS A 83 -21.82 7.47 -3.20
CA LYS A 83 -21.09 7.82 -1.99
C LYS A 83 -20.08 6.74 -1.57
N ASP A 84 -20.51 5.48 -1.54
CA ASP A 84 -19.60 4.36 -1.21
C ASP A 84 -18.45 4.28 -2.24
N PHE A 85 -18.77 4.45 -3.53
CA PHE A 85 -17.77 4.44 -4.59
C PHE A 85 -16.77 5.58 -4.45
N ASP A 86 -17.24 6.80 -4.19
CA ASP A 86 -16.38 7.97 -3.96
C ASP A 86 -15.49 7.80 -2.74
N GLU A 87 -16.01 7.26 -1.64
CA GLU A 87 -15.21 6.96 -0.45
C GLU A 87 -14.11 5.92 -0.73
N VAL A 88 -14.41 4.89 -1.52
CA VAL A 88 -13.42 3.88 -1.93
C VAL A 88 -12.31 4.51 -2.78
N LEU A 89 -12.68 5.35 -3.75
CA LEU A 89 -11.72 6.07 -4.58
C LEU A 89 -10.89 7.06 -3.76
N ASP A 90 -11.51 7.78 -2.84
CA ASP A 90 -10.84 8.78 -2.02
C ASP A 90 -9.77 8.14 -1.13
N ILE A 91 -10.15 7.12 -0.35
CA ILE A 91 -9.22 6.47 0.59
C ILE A 91 -8.10 5.72 -0.14
N ASN A 92 -8.39 5.04 -1.24
CA ASN A 92 -7.39 4.19 -1.90
C ASN A 92 -6.59 4.94 -2.98
N LEU A 93 -7.26 5.62 -3.91
CA LEU A 93 -6.61 6.20 -5.09
C LEU A 93 -6.23 7.66 -4.87
N ARG A 94 -7.18 8.51 -4.46
CA ARG A 94 -6.91 9.94 -4.26
C ARG A 94 -5.83 10.16 -3.19
N SER A 95 -5.89 9.45 -2.08
CA SER A 95 -4.87 9.52 -1.03
C SER A 95 -3.48 9.18 -1.58
N SER A 96 -3.39 8.12 -2.41
CA SER A 96 -2.13 7.70 -3.04
C SER A 96 -1.57 8.78 -3.98
N PHE A 97 -2.44 9.42 -4.77
CA PHE A 97 -2.04 10.52 -5.62
C PHE A 97 -1.55 11.74 -4.82
N LEU A 98 -2.25 12.10 -3.75
CA LEU A 98 -1.85 13.23 -2.88
C LEU A 98 -0.51 12.97 -2.18
N ILE A 99 -0.27 11.73 -1.74
CA ILE A 99 1.00 11.32 -1.16
C ILE A 99 2.12 11.38 -2.21
N LEU A 100 1.90 10.87 -3.42
CA LEU A 100 2.83 11.01 -4.53
C LEU A 100 3.16 12.49 -4.77
N LYS A 101 2.14 13.33 -4.98
CA LYS A 101 2.26 14.78 -5.22
C LYS A 101 3.16 15.46 -4.20
N ASN A 102 2.95 15.20 -2.92
CA ASN A 102 3.65 15.87 -1.82
C ASN A 102 5.04 15.27 -1.53
N SER A 103 5.28 14.00 -1.90
CA SER A 103 6.58 13.33 -1.72
C SER A 103 7.64 13.85 -2.71
N ILE A 104 7.26 14.05 -3.97
CA ILE A 104 8.19 14.39 -5.04
C ILE A 104 9.07 15.62 -4.74
N PRO A 105 8.53 16.75 -4.24
CA PRO A 105 9.38 17.92 -3.94
C PRO A 105 10.49 17.62 -2.92
N MET A 106 10.26 16.70 -1.98
CA MET A 106 11.26 16.34 -0.96
C MET A 106 12.26 15.28 -1.43
N MET A 107 12.02 14.63 -2.57
CA MET A 107 12.87 13.58 -3.14
C MET A 107 13.62 14.02 -4.40
N ARG A 108 13.15 15.10 -5.04
CA ARG A 108 13.55 15.48 -6.40
C ARG A 108 15.05 15.74 -6.56
N LYS A 109 15.74 16.20 -5.51
CA LYS A 109 17.17 16.54 -5.56
C LYS A 109 18.07 15.30 -5.49
N ASN A 110 17.71 14.33 -4.64
CA ASN A 110 18.59 13.22 -4.28
C ASN A 110 18.06 11.85 -4.79
N GLY A 111 16.88 11.85 -5.39
CA GLY A 111 16.19 10.61 -5.76
C GLY A 111 15.49 9.95 -4.57
N GLY A 112 15.01 8.71 -4.76
CA GLY A 112 14.40 7.95 -3.69
C GLY A 112 13.39 6.92 -4.19
N ASN A 113 12.69 6.27 -3.25
CA ASN A 113 11.77 5.18 -3.52
C ASN A 113 10.36 5.48 -3.03
N LEU A 114 9.37 5.28 -3.87
CA LEU A 114 7.94 5.35 -3.52
C LEU A 114 7.32 3.96 -3.67
N LEU A 115 6.71 3.47 -2.60
CA LEU A 115 6.01 2.19 -2.58
C LEU A 115 4.54 2.37 -2.24
N PHE A 116 3.69 1.88 -3.14
CA PHE A 116 2.23 1.84 -2.99
C PHE A 116 1.73 0.41 -2.86
N PHE A 117 0.48 0.25 -2.43
CA PHE A 117 -0.18 -1.05 -2.36
C PHE A 117 -1.40 -1.08 -3.27
N SER A 118 -1.33 -1.95 -4.29
CA SER A 118 -2.45 -2.37 -5.10
C SER A 118 -3.16 -3.57 -4.47
N SER A 119 -3.65 -4.49 -5.25
CA SER A 119 -4.28 -5.76 -4.86
C SER A 119 -4.27 -6.72 -6.03
N ALA A 120 -4.18 -8.02 -5.80
CA ALA A 120 -4.41 -9.03 -6.84
C ALA A 120 -5.76 -8.86 -7.54
N ALA A 121 -6.77 -8.33 -6.83
CA ALA A 121 -8.10 -8.05 -7.38
C ALA A 121 -8.11 -6.99 -8.50
N SER A 122 -7.05 -6.20 -8.67
CA SER A 122 -6.94 -5.23 -9.78
C SER A 122 -6.61 -5.89 -11.12
N SER A 123 -5.99 -7.05 -11.10
CA SER A 123 -5.50 -7.76 -12.29
C SER A 123 -6.32 -9.01 -12.66
N ILE A 124 -7.15 -9.50 -11.74
CA ILE A 124 -8.06 -10.62 -11.98
C ILE A 124 -9.51 -10.23 -11.70
N GLY A 125 -10.45 -10.86 -12.41
CA GLY A 125 -11.88 -10.66 -12.19
C GLY A 125 -12.34 -11.38 -10.93
N MET A 126 -12.70 -10.61 -9.90
CA MET A 126 -13.28 -11.13 -8.66
C MET A 126 -14.69 -10.56 -8.45
N SER A 127 -15.64 -11.42 -8.11
CA SER A 127 -17.03 -10.97 -7.85
C SER A 127 -17.08 -9.96 -6.71
N ASN A 128 -17.93 -8.94 -6.86
CA ASN A 128 -18.18 -7.88 -5.86
C ASN A 128 -16.97 -6.98 -5.55
N HIS A 129 -15.97 -6.93 -6.43
CA HIS A 129 -14.77 -6.13 -6.25
C HIS A 129 -14.69 -4.91 -7.18
N GLU A 130 -15.77 -4.55 -7.89
CA GLU A 130 -15.74 -3.56 -8.97
C GLU A 130 -15.15 -2.22 -8.50
N ALA A 131 -15.63 -1.67 -7.39
CA ALA A 131 -15.18 -0.38 -6.86
C ALA A 131 -13.71 -0.42 -6.38
N ILE A 132 -13.34 -1.45 -5.60
CA ILE A 132 -11.96 -1.56 -5.10
C ILE A 132 -10.97 -1.91 -6.21
N SER A 133 -11.36 -2.70 -7.20
CA SER A 133 -10.54 -3.01 -8.37
C SER A 133 -10.28 -1.78 -9.22
N ALA A 134 -11.29 -0.91 -9.41
CA ALA A 134 -11.13 0.36 -10.11
C ALA A 134 -10.10 1.26 -9.39
N ALA A 135 -10.21 1.39 -8.06
CA ALA A 135 -9.28 2.19 -7.27
C ALA A 135 -7.85 1.64 -7.33
N LYS A 136 -7.67 0.32 -7.15
CA LYS A 136 -6.37 -0.35 -7.13
C LYS A 136 -5.74 -0.42 -8.52
N GLY A 137 -6.51 -0.64 -9.58
CA GLY A 137 -6.06 -0.52 -10.97
C GLY A 137 -5.59 0.90 -11.31
N GLY A 138 -6.28 1.92 -10.78
CA GLY A 138 -5.85 3.31 -10.86
C GLY A 138 -4.47 3.56 -10.22
N ILE A 139 -4.18 2.95 -9.06
CA ILE A 139 -2.86 3.02 -8.43
C ILE A 139 -1.79 2.42 -9.36
N GLU A 140 -2.06 1.29 -9.99
CA GLU A 140 -1.09 0.65 -10.90
C GLU A 140 -0.78 1.51 -12.12
N ALA A 141 -1.79 2.11 -12.72
CA ALA A 141 -1.62 3.05 -13.83
C ALA A 141 -0.84 4.29 -13.39
N MET A 142 -1.15 4.86 -12.21
CA MET A 142 -0.45 5.98 -11.62
C MET A 142 1.03 5.65 -11.38
N VAL A 143 1.35 4.49 -10.84
CA VAL A 143 2.72 4.01 -10.58
C VAL A 143 3.54 3.97 -11.86
N ARG A 144 3.02 3.37 -12.94
CA ARG A 144 3.71 3.31 -14.24
C ARG A 144 3.97 4.70 -14.82
N SER A 145 2.99 5.58 -14.76
CA SER A 145 3.12 6.95 -15.25
C SER A 145 4.12 7.77 -14.42
N ALA A 146 4.03 7.66 -13.09
CA ALA A 146 4.93 8.37 -12.18
C ALA A 146 6.39 7.89 -12.33
N ALA A 147 6.61 6.58 -12.48
CA ALA A 147 7.94 6.04 -12.73
C ALA A 147 8.57 6.64 -13.98
N ALA A 148 7.82 6.74 -15.08
CA ALA A 148 8.28 7.38 -16.31
C ALA A 148 8.57 8.88 -16.13
N THR A 149 7.68 9.60 -15.44
CA THR A 149 7.80 11.06 -15.24
C THR A 149 9.03 11.42 -14.41
N TYR A 150 9.30 10.66 -13.34
CA TYR A 150 10.32 11.01 -12.35
C TYR A 150 11.63 10.19 -12.46
N ALA A 151 11.77 9.34 -13.48
CA ALA A 151 12.98 8.55 -13.74
C ALA A 151 14.25 9.43 -13.81
N LYS A 152 14.19 10.59 -14.50
CA LYS A 152 15.29 11.54 -14.60
C LYS A 152 15.74 12.14 -13.27
N ASN A 153 14.92 12.08 -12.24
CA ASN A 153 15.23 12.50 -10.89
C ASN A 153 15.72 11.34 -10.02
N ASN A 154 15.97 10.15 -10.59
CA ASN A 154 16.30 8.92 -9.87
C ASN A 154 15.26 8.55 -8.80
N ILE A 155 13.99 8.88 -9.03
CA ILE A 155 12.87 8.49 -8.17
C ILE A 155 12.25 7.23 -8.76
N LYS A 156 12.25 6.16 -7.99
CA LYS A 156 11.65 4.87 -8.32
C LYS A 156 10.26 4.80 -7.71
N VAL A 157 9.29 4.37 -8.49
CA VAL A 157 7.89 4.26 -8.05
C VAL A 157 7.39 2.86 -8.37
N ASN A 158 7.01 2.11 -7.34
CA ASN A 158 6.55 0.74 -7.48
C ASN A 158 5.29 0.49 -6.67
N ALA A 159 4.59 -0.60 -6.96
CA ALA A 159 3.53 -1.11 -6.11
C ALA A 159 3.69 -2.60 -5.84
N ILE A 160 3.25 -3.03 -4.67
CA ILE A 160 2.99 -4.42 -4.36
C ILE A 160 1.50 -4.66 -4.51
N ALA A 161 1.13 -5.78 -5.14
CA ALA A 161 -0.24 -6.27 -5.27
C ALA A 161 -0.42 -7.55 -4.43
N PRO A 162 -0.85 -7.42 -3.16
CA PRO A 162 -1.06 -8.56 -2.29
C PRO A 162 -2.28 -9.38 -2.71
N GLY A 163 -2.25 -10.69 -2.38
CA GLY A 163 -3.46 -11.48 -2.22
C GLY A 163 -4.19 -11.16 -0.90
N LEU A 164 -5.01 -12.07 -0.39
CA LEU A 164 -5.60 -11.90 0.93
C LEU A 164 -4.52 -12.11 2.00
N VAL A 165 -4.31 -11.08 2.82
CA VAL A 165 -3.37 -11.07 3.94
C VAL A 165 -4.15 -11.01 5.24
N ASP A 166 -3.73 -11.80 6.24
CA ASP A 166 -4.31 -11.76 7.58
C ASP A 166 -4.00 -10.41 8.25
N SER A 167 -5.04 -9.65 8.52
CA SER A 167 -4.93 -8.28 9.05
C SER A 167 -6.27 -7.82 9.64
N ASN A 168 -6.25 -6.75 10.42
CA ASN A 168 -7.49 -6.13 10.89
C ASN A 168 -8.40 -5.69 9.73
N LEU A 169 -7.82 -5.30 8.60
CA LEU A 169 -8.57 -4.88 7.41
C LEU A 169 -9.35 -6.04 6.78
N SER A 170 -8.80 -7.24 6.80
CA SER A 170 -9.41 -8.47 6.26
C SER A 170 -10.17 -9.30 7.30
N LYS A 171 -10.27 -8.82 8.55
CA LYS A 171 -10.83 -9.57 9.68
C LYS A 171 -12.20 -10.19 9.38
N ASN A 172 -13.10 -9.44 8.74
CA ASN A 172 -14.44 -9.94 8.41
C ASN A 172 -14.42 -11.14 7.44
N ILE A 173 -13.40 -11.24 6.58
CA ILE A 173 -13.21 -12.37 5.66
C ILE A 173 -12.55 -13.53 6.41
N VAL A 174 -11.50 -13.23 7.16
CA VAL A 174 -10.69 -14.24 7.86
C VAL A 174 -11.44 -14.89 9.01
N SER A 175 -12.32 -14.16 9.71
CA SER A 175 -13.14 -14.70 10.80
C SER A 175 -14.34 -15.57 10.31
N ASN A 176 -14.67 -15.51 9.02
CA ASN A 176 -15.66 -16.38 8.41
C ASN A 176 -14.97 -17.63 7.83
N GLU A 177 -15.16 -18.78 8.45
CA GLU A 177 -14.49 -20.02 8.08
C GLU A 177 -14.73 -20.43 6.61
N ALA A 178 -15.97 -20.29 6.12
CA ALA A 178 -16.30 -20.59 4.73
C ALA A 178 -15.57 -19.67 3.76
N ALA A 179 -15.58 -18.36 4.01
CA ALA A 179 -14.87 -17.37 3.18
C ALA A 179 -13.35 -17.57 3.23
N LEU A 180 -12.80 -17.89 4.41
CA LEU A 180 -11.39 -18.19 4.58
C LEU A 180 -10.97 -19.44 3.79
N ASN A 181 -11.78 -20.50 3.84
CA ASN A 181 -11.51 -21.75 3.11
C ASN A 181 -11.57 -21.55 1.59
N VAL A 182 -12.50 -20.74 1.09
CA VAL A 182 -12.54 -20.34 -0.32
C VAL A 182 -11.27 -19.57 -0.68
N SER A 183 -10.91 -18.57 0.13
CA SER A 183 -9.70 -17.78 -0.12
C SER A 183 -8.44 -18.63 -0.13
N LYS A 184 -8.28 -19.56 0.81
CA LYS A 184 -7.13 -20.48 0.83
C LYS A 184 -7.03 -21.30 -0.46
N LYS A 185 -8.17 -21.80 -0.97
CA LYS A 185 -8.21 -22.55 -2.23
C LYS A 185 -7.90 -21.70 -3.46
N MET A 186 -8.20 -20.42 -3.44
CA MET A 186 -7.88 -19.51 -4.54
C MET A 186 -6.38 -19.21 -4.65
N HIS A 187 -5.64 -19.24 -3.52
CA HIS A 187 -4.20 -19.07 -3.51
C HIS A 187 -3.51 -20.40 -3.80
N SER A 188 -2.70 -20.45 -4.86
CA SER A 188 -2.06 -21.71 -5.29
C SER A 188 -1.15 -22.35 -4.24
N VAL A 189 -0.61 -21.53 -3.33
CA VAL A 189 0.17 -22.02 -2.17
C VAL A 189 -0.70 -22.62 -1.05
N GLY A 190 -2.03 -22.64 -1.19
CA GLY A 190 -2.95 -23.27 -0.24
C GLY A 190 -3.18 -22.53 1.09
N ARG A 191 -2.70 -21.31 1.20
CA ARG A 191 -2.89 -20.44 2.39
C ARG A 191 -3.07 -18.98 1.99
N ILE A 192 -3.63 -18.19 2.88
CA ILE A 192 -3.58 -16.74 2.80
C ILE A 192 -2.20 -16.22 3.21
N GLY A 193 -1.88 -14.98 2.85
CA GLY A 193 -0.64 -14.32 3.21
C GLY A 193 -0.62 -13.85 4.67
N THR A 194 0.58 -13.61 5.18
CA THR A 194 0.85 -12.91 6.43
C THR A 194 1.44 -11.53 6.12
N PRO A 195 1.40 -10.57 7.06
CA PRO A 195 2.09 -9.29 6.89
C PRO A 195 3.59 -9.45 6.58
N ASP A 196 4.23 -10.48 7.13
CA ASP A 196 5.63 -10.80 6.92
C ASP A 196 5.94 -11.29 5.50
N ASP A 197 5.03 -12.02 4.87
CA ASP A 197 5.14 -12.37 3.44
C ASP A 197 5.26 -11.12 2.56
N ILE A 198 4.63 -10.02 2.95
CA ILE A 198 4.64 -8.76 2.20
C ILE A 198 5.87 -7.91 2.55
N SER A 199 6.17 -7.76 3.85
CA SER A 199 7.25 -6.88 4.31
C SER A 199 8.63 -7.32 3.83
N LYS A 200 8.89 -8.63 3.70
CA LYS A 200 10.13 -9.18 3.15
C LYS A 200 10.45 -8.67 1.75
N PHE A 201 9.45 -8.45 0.94
CA PHE A 201 9.62 -7.90 -0.41
C PHE A 201 9.52 -6.37 -0.45
N ALA A 202 8.76 -5.76 0.46
CA ALA A 202 8.65 -4.31 0.55
C ALA A 202 9.96 -3.66 0.99
N ILE A 203 10.65 -4.23 1.98
CA ILE A 203 11.86 -3.66 2.58
C ILE A 203 12.99 -3.44 1.55
N PRO A 204 13.38 -4.41 0.72
CA PRO A 204 14.39 -4.17 -0.32
C PRO A 204 14.02 -3.04 -1.28
N LEU A 205 12.73 -2.90 -1.63
CA LEU A 205 12.26 -1.86 -2.55
C LEU A 205 12.34 -0.44 -1.98
N ILE A 206 12.43 -0.29 -0.67
CA ILE A 206 12.44 1.02 0.00
C ILE A 206 13.80 1.40 0.59
N VAL A 207 14.69 0.44 0.85
CA VAL A 207 16.01 0.72 1.42
C VAL A 207 17.14 0.71 0.39
N ASP A 208 16.95 0.04 -0.76
CA ASP A 208 17.97 -0.09 -1.79
C ASP A 208 17.79 0.98 -2.89
N ASN A 209 18.61 2.02 -2.81
CA ASN A 209 18.63 3.09 -3.83
C ASN A 209 19.30 2.66 -5.15
N SER A 210 20.00 1.51 -5.17
CA SER A 210 20.65 0.98 -6.38
C SER A 210 19.73 0.07 -7.19
N SER A 211 18.56 -0.30 -6.65
CA SER A 211 17.60 -1.19 -7.30
C SER A 211 17.24 -0.72 -8.72
N TRP A 212 17.24 -1.64 -9.66
CA TRP A 212 16.81 -1.41 -11.03
C TRP A 212 15.34 -1.72 -11.26
N VAL A 213 14.51 -1.51 -10.23
CA VAL A 213 13.08 -1.79 -10.25
C VAL A 213 12.31 -0.47 -10.13
N THR A 214 11.59 -0.09 -11.19
CA THR A 214 10.67 1.04 -11.19
C THR A 214 9.52 0.80 -12.16
N GLY A 215 8.34 1.37 -11.89
CA GLY A 215 7.12 1.19 -12.68
C GLY A 215 6.52 -0.22 -12.55
N SER A 216 7.02 -1.03 -11.62
CA SER A 216 6.64 -2.43 -11.46
C SER A 216 5.48 -2.60 -10.50
N ILE A 217 4.59 -3.54 -10.85
CA ILE A 217 3.53 -4.04 -9.99
C ILE A 217 3.94 -5.46 -9.61
N ILE A 218 4.30 -5.66 -8.35
CA ILE A 218 4.86 -6.91 -7.85
C ILE A 218 3.77 -7.70 -7.14
N ASN A 219 3.33 -8.79 -7.77
CA ASN A 219 2.32 -9.67 -7.17
C ASN A 219 2.95 -10.50 -6.04
N ILE A 220 2.42 -10.35 -4.83
CA ILE A 220 2.76 -11.16 -3.65
C ILE A 220 1.47 -11.73 -3.11
N ASP A 221 0.96 -12.72 -3.81
CA ASP A 221 -0.42 -13.19 -3.70
C ASP A 221 -0.56 -14.71 -3.65
N GLY A 222 0.53 -15.43 -3.42
CA GLY A 222 0.51 -16.90 -3.37
C GLY A 222 0.03 -17.56 -4.65
N GLY A 223 0.21 -16.89 -5.80
CA GLY A 223 -0.18 -17.38 -7.12
C GLY A 223 -1.63 -17.12 -7.49
N LEU A 224 -2.38 -16.34 -6.69
CA LEU A 224 -3.79 -16.03 -6.92
C LEU A 224 -4.04 -15.41 -8.31
N SER A 225 -3.21 -14.45 -8.72
CA SER A 225 -3.41 -13.71 -9.97
C SER A 225 -2.76 -14.34 -11.20
N THR A 226 -1.83 -15.25 -11.02
CA THR A 226 -0.97 -15.72 -12.13
C THR A 226 -1.05 -17.21 -12.43
N THR A 227 -1.60 -18.01 -11.50
CA THR A 227 -1.66 -19.45 -11.65
C THR A 227 -3.09 -19.97 -11.58
N LYS A 228 -3.32 -21.11 -12.20
CA LYS A 228 -4.58 -21.85 -12.16
C LYS A 228 -4.29 -23.27 -11.68
N ILE A 229 -4.83 -23.64 -10.53
CA ILE A 229 -4.71 -24.99 -10.00
C ILE A 229 -5.68 -25.87 -10.77
N ALA A 230 -5.20 -27.04 -11.24
CA ALA A 230 -6.08 -28.07 -11.76
C ALA A 230 -6.97 -28.60 -10.63
N SER A 231 -8.29 -28.63 -10.85
CA SER A 231 -9.30 -29.16 -9.93
C SER A 231 -9.26 -30.67 -9.91
#